data_b15c8a857b63c4c63f3f168bb203c82b
#
_entry.id   b15c8a857b63c4c63f3f168bb203c82b
#
_cell.length_a   1.000
_cell.length_b   1.000
_cell.length_c   1.000
_cell.angle_alpha   90.00
_cell.angle_beta   90.00
_cell.angle_gamma   90.00
#
_symmetry.space_group_name_H-M   'P 1'
#
loop_
_entity.id
_entity.type
_entity.pdbx_description
1 polymer ?
#
loop_
_entity_poly.entity_id
_entity_poly.type
_entity_poly.pdbx_seq_one_letter_code
_entity_poly.pdbx_strand_id
1 'polypeptide(L)'
;MKIFIILMFISPFVASLENTRIGCDEVELFIANPKDGSILDSKEFKVEFGSKNILISPAGVNPEKNDKCSISGHHHLIINNAYDVNEKRDDPIPFERNILHFGGGQTEATLSLPPGKYILQLALGDYEHMPVEVYNSNQTNSLAVSEKVSIEIL
;
A
#
# COMPACT_ATOMS: atom_id res chain seq x y z
N MET A 1 27.06 39.98 -59.40
CA MET A 1 26.54 38.69 -58.98
C MET A 1 26.70 38.60 -57.45
N LYS A 2 25.61 38.86 -56.69
CA LYS A 2 25.64 38.86 -55.21
C LYS A 2 25.17 37.49 -54.75
N ILE A 3 26.05 36.75 -54.09
CA ILE A 3 25.75 35.44 -53.50
C ILE A 3 25.12 35.69 -52.14
N PHE A 4 23.86 35.29 -51.94
CA PHE A 4 23.18 35.29 -50.68
C PHE A 4 23.45 33.93 -50.01
N ILE A 5 24.20 33.94 -48.91
CA ILE A 5 24.40 32.74 -48.07
C ILE A 5 23.27 32.72 -47.05
N ILE A 6 22.36 31.75 -47.22
CA ILE A 6 21.30 31.48 -46.21
C ILE A 6 21.92 30.59 -45.13
N LEU A 7 22.18 31.14 -43.96
CA LEU A 7 22.52 30.38 -42.78
C LEU A 7 21.24 29.68 -42.23
N MET A 8 21.14 28.37 -42.44
CA MET A 8 20.14 27.57 -41.78
C MET A 8 20.59 27.34 -40.32
N PHE A 9 19.86 27.97 -39.39
CA PHE A 9 19.96 27.65 -37.97
C PHE A 9 19.23 26.33 -37.70
N ILE A 10 20.00 25.25 -37.50
CA ILE A 10 19.49 24.01 -37.00
C ILE A 10 19.37 24.17 -35.48
N SER A 11 18.19 24.38 -34.98
CA SER A 11 17.89 24.37 -33.56
C SER A 11 17.95 22.91 -33.08
N PRO A 12 18.77 22.58 -32.08
CA PRO A 12 18.73 21.23 -31.52
C PRO A 12 17.42 21.08 -30.75
N PHE A 13 16.56 20.20 -31.24
CA PHE A 13 15.39 19.75 -30.51
C PHE A 13 15.89 18.89 -29.35
N VAL A 14 16.06 19.50 -28.16
CA VAL A 14 16.30 18.74 -26.93
C VAL A 14 14.99 18.09 -26.58
N ALA A 15 14.84 16.81 -26.93
CA ALA A 15 13.78 15.98 -26.40
C ALA A 15 14.02 15.85 -24.89
N SER A 16 13.25 16.56 -24.12
CA SER A 16 13.11 16.31 -22.67
C SER A 16 12.61 14.88 -22.54
N LEU A 17 13.46 13.99 -22.03
CA LEU A 17 13.01 12.68 -21.50
C LEU A 17 12.17 12.99 -20.25
N GLU A 18 10.89 13.19 -20.45
CA GLU A 18 9.93 13.14 -19.36
C GLU A 18 10.04 11.74 -18.78
N ASN A 19 10.56 11.66 -17.56
CA ASN A 19 10.59 10.45 -16.76
C ASN A 19 9.14 10.18 -16.33
N THR A 20 8.34 9.65 -17.26
CA THR A 20 6.95 9.25 -16.99
C THR A 20 7.02 8.11 -16.00
N ARG A 21 6.80 8.41 -14.72
CA ARG A 21 6.51 7.38 -13.72
C ARG A 21 5.27 6.65 -14.19
N ILE A 22 5.43 5.39 -14.54
CA ILE A 22 4.32 4.53 -14.93
C ILE A 22 3.51 4.27 -13.67
N GLY A 23 2.27 4.76 -13.64
CA GLY A 23 1.39 4.56 -12.51
C GLY A 23 0.99 3.09 -12.35
N CYS A 24 0.75 2.69 -11.13
CA CYS A 24 0.22 1.38 -10.79
C CYS A 24 -1.30 1.44 -10.74
N ASP A 25 -1.95 1.19 -11.87
CA ASP A 25 -3.40 1.07 -11.89
C ASP A 25 -3.83 -0.25 -11.22
N GLU A 26 -4.96 -0.20 -10.53
CA GLU A 26 -5.60 -1.37 -9.90
C GLU A 26 -4.80 -2.02 -8.75
N VAL A 27 -4.02 -1.25 -8.00
CA VAL A 27 -3.45 -1.72 -6.73
C VAL A 27 -4.53 -1.67 -5.66
N GLU A 28 -4.78 -2.80 -5.01
CA GLU A 28 -5.76 -2.90 -3.94
C GLU A 28 -5.17 -3.64 -2.74
N LEU A 29 -5.47 -3.13 -1.55
CA LEU A 29 -5.26 -3.80 -0.28
C LEU A 29 -6.61 -3.85 0.43
N PHE A 30 -7.03 -5.03 0.90
CA PHE A 30 -8.37 -5.19 1.51
C PHE A 30 -8.40 -6.33 2.53
N ILE A 31 -9.37 -6.27 3.44
CA ILE A 31 -9.69 -7.41 4.31
C ILE A 31 -10.67 -8.31 3.56
N ALA A 32 -10.22 -9.53 3.24
CA ALA A 32 -11.04 -10.49 2.52
C ALA A 32 -12.10 -11.14 3.43
N ASN A 33 -11.75 -11.35 4.70
CA ASN A 33 -12.62 -11.85 5.75
C ASN A 33 -12.12 -11.31 7.13
N PRO A 34 -13.00 -10.89 8.07
CA PRO A 34 -14.45 -10.77 7.94
C PRO A 34 -14.88 -9.63 7.01
N LYS A 35 -16.14 -9.64 6.57
CA LYS A 35 -16.73 -8.55 5.79
C LYS A 35 -17.16 -7.40 6.69
N ASP A 36 -17.26 -6.21 6.12
CA ASP A 36 -17.80 -5.06 6.85
C ASP A 36 -19.21 -5.34 7.36
N GLY A 37 -19.47 -4.96 8.62
CA GLY A 37 -20.71 -5.23 9.32
C GLY A 37 -20.88 -6.65 9.86
N SER A 38 -19.85 -7.51 9.81
CA SER A 38 -19.93 -8.88 10.33
C SER A 38 -20.17 -8.91 11.84
N ILE A 39 -21.08 -9.81 12.25
CA ILE A 39 -21.31 -10.16 13.66
C ILE A 39 -20.72 -11.55 13.88
N LEU A 40 -19.82 -11.65 14.83
CA LEU A 40 -19.08 -12.88 15.13
C LEU A 40 -19.55 -13.40 16.52
N ASP A 41 -19.86 -14.68 16.58
CA ASP A 41 -20.30 -15.37 17.80
C ASP A 41 -19.12 -15.99 18.58
N SER A 42 -17.90 -15.82 18.10
CA SER A 42 -16.68 -16.31 18.71
C SER A 42 -15.66 -15.19 18.89
N LYS A 43 -15.06 -15.13 20.07
CA LYS A 43 -13.93 -14.24 20.35
C LYS A 43 -12.68 -14.58 19.55
N GLU A 44 -12.56 -15.79 19.05
CA GLU A 44 -11.48 -16.25 18.19
C GLU A 44 -12.01 -16.37 16.76
N PHE A 45 -11.40 -15.65 15.85
CA PHE A 45 -11.81 -15.60 14.45
C PHE A 45 -10.62 -15.37 13.52
N LYS A 46 -10.79 -15.81 12.28
CA LYS A 46 -9.78 -15.66 11.23
C LYS A 46 -9.97 -14.31 10.52
N VAL A 47 -8.85 -13.61 10.31
CA VAL A 47 -8.79 -12.46 9.41
C VAL A 47 -7.95 -12.84 8.20
N GLU A 48 -8.49 -12.64 7.01
CA GLU A 48 -7.81 -12.90 5.74
C GLU A 48 -7.49 -11.58 5.04
N PHE A 49 -6.24 -11.43 4.64
CA PHE A 49 -5.71 -10.23 4.00
C PHE A 49 -5.70 -10.44 2.49
N GLY A 50 -6.36 -9.54 1.77
CA GLY A 50 -6.40 -9.56 0.31
C GLY A 50 -5.53 -8.46 -0.28
N SER A 51 -4.90 -8.78 -1.41
CA SER A 51 -4.12 -7.82 -2.18
C SER A 51 -4.24 -8.07 -3.68
N LYS A 52 -4.19 -7.01 -4.48
CA LYS A 52 -4.15 -7.06 -5.93
C LYS A 52 -2.99 -6.21 -6.43
N ASN A 53 -2.19 -6.78 -7.33
CA ASN A 53 -1.00 -6.13 -7.89
C ASN A 53 0.02 -5.67 -6.82
N ILE A 54 0.09 -6.40 -5.71
CA ILE A 54 1.04 -6.22 -4.61
C ILE A 54 1.82 -7.52 -4.45
N LEU A 55 3.15 -7.42 -4.41
CA LEU A 55 4.01 -8.53 -4.02
C LEU A 55 4.17 -8.52 -2.49
N ILE A 56 3.55 -9.50 -1.83
CA ILE A 56 3.73 -9.65 -0.39
C ILE A 56 5.13 -10.21 -0.14
N SER A 57 5.94 -9.45 0.61
CA SER A 57 7.33 -9.76 0.93
C SER A 57 7.57 -9.64 2.43
N PRO A 58 8.49 -10.44 3.00
CA PRO A 58 8.85 -10.31 4.41
C PRO A 58 9.49 -8.95 4.74
N ALA A 59 9.35 -8.50 5.99
CA ALA A 59 10.08 -7.36 6.53
C ALA A 59 11.61 -7.57 6.38
N GLY A 60 12.35 -6.51 6.12
CA GLY A 60 13.79 -6.57 5.88
C GLY A 60 14.19 -7.11 4.50
N VAL A 61 13.25 -7.58 3.69
CA VAL A 61 13.49 -8.05 2.33
C VAL A 61 13.03 -7.01 1.33
N ASN A 62 13.98 -6.41 0.63
CA ASN A 62 13.67 -5.52 -0.50
C ASN A 62 13.71 -6.35 -1.79
N PRO A 63 12.56 -6.79 -2.32
CA PRO A 63 12.54 -7.63 -3.51
C PRO A 63 13.02 -6.85 -4.73
N GLU A 64 13.67 -7.57 -5.65
CA GLU A 64 14.03 -6.98 -6.96
C GLU A 64 12.75 -6.52 -7.67
N LYS A 65 12.74 -5.26 -8.07
CA LYS A 65 11.61 -4.68 -8.79
C LYS A 65 11.64 -5.16 -10.22
N ASN A 66 10.79 -6.10 -10.54
CA ASN A 66 10.51 -6.50 -11.92
C ASN A 66 9.44 -5.58 -12.48
N ASP A 67 9.81 -4.81 -13.50
CA ASP A 67 8.88 -4.12 -14.41
C ASP A 67 7.64 -3.41 -13.87
N LYS A 68 7.52 -2.20 -14.30
CA LYS A 68 6.34 -1.35 -14.49
C LYS A 68 5.49 -0.95 -13.28
N CYS A 69 5.20 -1.84 -12.36
CA CYS A 69 4.48 -1.51 -11.13
C CYS A 69 4.77 -2.57 -10.07
N SER A 70 5.94 -2.51 -9.45
CA SER A 70 6.27 -3.43 -8.37
C SER A 70 6.09 -2.73 -7.04
N ILE A 71 4.89 -2.86 -6.49
CA ILE A 71 4.62 -2.53 -5.11
C ILE A 71 4.84 -3.79 -4.30
N SER A 72 5.64 -3.68 -3.26
CA SER A 72 5.95 -4.80 -2.37
C SER A 72 5.93 -4.36 -0.91
N GLY A 73 5.64 -5.31 -0.03
CA GLY A 73 5.64 -5.06 1.39
C GLY A 73 4.95 -6.16 2.18
N HIS A 74 4.77 -5.92 3.47
CA HIS A 74 4.12 -6.82 4.40
C HIS A 74 2.96 -6.12 5.12
N HIS A 75 2.03 -6.94 5.62
CA HIS A 75 0.81 -6.42 6.23
C HIS A 75 1.02 -5.93 7.65
N HIS A 76 0.39 -4.81 7.96
CA HIS A 76 0.08 -4.35 9.30
C HIS A 76 -1.44 -4.29 9.48
N LEU A 77 -1.97 -4.82 10.58
CA LEU A 77 -3.38 -4.72 10.90
C LEU A 77 -3.58 -3.72 12.04
N ILE A 78 -4.30 -2.66 11.74
CA ILE A 78 -4.62 -1.57 12.67
C ILE A 78 -6.01 -1.82 13.23
N ILE A 79 -6.12 -1.85 14.55
CA ILE A 79 -7.37 -2.09 15.28
C ILE A 79 -7.82 -0.79 15.96
N ASN A 80 -9.09 -0.44 15.79
CA ASN A 80 -9.73 0.72 16.43
C ASN A 80 -9.05 2.07 16.15
N ASN A 81 -8.57 2.26 14.92
CA ASN A 81 -7.87 3.49 14.49
C ASN A 81 -6.66 3.85 15.39
N ALA A 82 -5.95 2.84 15.91
CA ALA A 82 -4.79 3.06 16.78
C ALA A 82 -3.66 3.83 16.12
N TYR A 83 -3.66 3.90 14.79
CA TYR A 83 -2.65 4.61 14.00
C TYR A 83 -3.27 5.16 12.72
N ASP A 84 -3.02 6.43 12.43
CA ASP A 84 -3.41 7.04 11.16
C ASP A 84 -2.19 7.08 10.22
N VAL A 85 -2.22 6.16 9.23
CA VAL A 85 -1.12 6.00 8.26
C VAL A 85 -0.97 7.24 7.37
N ASN A 86 -2.08 7.94 7.06
CA ASN A 86 -2.02 9.13 6.21
C ASN A 86 -1.39 10.33 6.91
N GLU A 87 -1.69 10.51 8.22
CA GLU A 87 -1.06 11.55 9.02
C GLU A 87 0.42 11.24 9.31
N LYS A 88 0.77 9.95 9.37
CA LYS A 88 2.09 9.43 9.74
C LYS A 88 2.85 8.82 8.56
N ARG A 89 2.59 9.32 7.35
CA ARG A 89 3.13 8.73 6.12
C ARG A 89 4.65 8.71 6.03
N ASP A 90 5.31 9.59 6.74
CA ASP A 90 6.77 9.74 6.76
C ASP A 90 7.42 9.02 7.95
N ASP A 91 6.62 8.34 8.77
CA ASP A 91 7.09 7.57 9.93
C ASP A 91 6.90 6.06 9.67
N PRO A 92 7.81 5.19 10.15
CA PRO A 92 7.60 3.74 10.08
C PRO A 92 6.34 3.31 10.85
N ILE A 93 5.58 2.38 10.28
CA ILE A 93 4.39 1.82 10.95
C ILE A 93 4.86 1.05 12.19
N PRO A 94 4.43 1.44 13.40
CA PRO A 94 4.92 0.81 14.61
C PRO A 94 4.32 -0.60 14.81
N PHE A 95 4.93 -1.36 15.72
CA PHE A 95 4.39 -2.60 16.25
C PHE A 95 3.95 -2.36 17.70
N GLU A 96 2.64 -2.39 17.93
CA GLU A 96 2.03 -2.10 19.23
C GLU A 96 0.81 -3.01 19.45
N ARG A 97 0.19 -2.91 20.64
CA ARG A 97 -0.94 -3.76 21.03
C ARG A 97 -2.09 -3.81 19.99
N ASN A 98 -2.42 -2.68 19.39
CA ASN A 98 -3.51 -2.54 18.42
C ASN A 98 -3.00 -2.28 16.98
N ILE A 99 -1.70 -2.52 16.74
CA ILE A 99 -1.07 -2.43 15.44
C ILE A 99 -0.23 -3.70 15.27
N LEU A 100 -0.83 -4.72 14.66
CA LEU A 100 -0.23 -6.04 14.54
C LEU A 100 0.64 -6.10 13.28
N HIS A 101 1.83 -6.66 13.43
CA HIS A 101 2.84 -6.73 12.39
C HIS A 101 2.98 -8.16 11.84
N PHE A 102 2.86 -8.33 10.54
CA PHE A 102 2.94 -9.61 9.84
C PHE A 102 4.20 -9.70 8.97
N GLY A 103 5.34 -9.46 9.63
CA GLY A 103 6.64 -9.34 8.98
C GLY A 103 7.18 -10.59 8.31
N GLY A 104 6.54 -11.74 8.44
CA GLY A 104 6.87 -12.95 7.69
C GLY A 104 6.16 -13.06 6.34
N GLY A 105 5.40 -12.06 5.92
CA GLY A 105 4.61 -12.09 4.69
C GLY A 105 3.31 -12.90 4.83
N GLN A 106 2.77 -13.00 6.04
CA GLN A 106 1.50 -13.68 6.28
C GLN A 106 0.35 -12.96 5.59
N THR A 107 -0.58 -13.74 5.04
CA THR A 107 -1.80 -13.25 4.37
C THR A 107 -3.07 -13.55 5.17
N GLU A 108 -2.92 -14.07 6.37
CA GLU A 108 -4.02 -14.36 7.28
C GLU A 108 -3.52 -14.44 8.73
N ALA A 109 -4.43 -14.25 9.67
CA ALA A 109 -4.16 -14.41 11.09
C ALA A 109 -5.41 -14.86 11.83
N THR A 110 -5.22 -15.57 12.94
CA THR A 110 -6.28 -15.82 13.93
C THR A 110 -6.14 -14.78 15.04
N LEU A 111 -7.19 -14.00 15.26
CA LEU A 111 -7.29 -13.03 16.34
C LEU A 111 -8.17 -13.56 17.45
N SER A 112 -7.87 -13.12 18.69
CA SER A 112 -8.74 -13.33 19.84
C SER A 112 -8.99 -11.99 20.52
N LEU A 113 -10.23 -11.51 20.39
CA LEU A 113 -10.67 -10.22 20.94
C LEU A 113 -11.88 -10.43 21.86
N PRO A 114 -12.00 -9.66 22.95
CA PRO A 114 -13.19 -9.69 23.79
C PRO A 114 -14.47 -9.29 23.04
N PRO A 115 -15.68 -9.61 23.57
CA PRO A 115 -16.92 -9.07 23.06
C PRO A 115 -16.89 -7.54 22.94
N GLY A 116 -17.37 -7.02 21.81
CA GLY A 116 -17.35 -5.57 21.54
C GLY A 116 -17.34 -5.23 20.06
N LYS A 117 -17.29 -3.95 19.76
CA LYS A 117 -17.21 -3.42 18.39
C LYS A 117 -15.78 -3.03 18.05
N TYR A 118 -15.34 -3.39 16.86
CA TYR A 118 -14.00 -3.16 16.39
C TYR A 118 -14.00 -2.60 14.97
N ILE A 119 -12.99 -1.80 14.69
CA ILE A 119 -12.66 -1.33 13.34
C ILE A 119 -11.32 -1.94 12.99
N LEU A 120 -11.24 -2.63 11.87
CA LEU A 120 -10.04 -3.25 11.33
C LEU A 120 -9.62 -2.53 10.05
N GLN A 121 -8.33 -2.28 9.86
CA GLN A 121 -7.78 -1.69 8.66
C GLN A 121 -6.41 -2.29 8.37
N LEU A 122 -6.12 -2.60 7.12
CA LEU A 122 -4.79 -3.00 6.68
C LEU A 122 -3.99 -1.80 6.20
N ALA A 123 -2.70 -1.83 6.47
CA ALA A 123 -1.70 -0.99 5.85
C ALA A 123 -0.55 -1.86 5.35
N LEU A 124 0.07 -1.47 4.26
CA LEU A 124 1.27 -2.12 3.74
C LEU A 124 2.50 -1.33 4.19
N GLY A 125 3.41 -1.99 4.89
CA GLY A 125 4.75 -1.49 5.19
C GLY A 125 5.77 -2.06 4.24
N ASP A 126 6.72 -1.27 3.78
CA ASP A 126 7.85 -1.75 2.98
C ASP A 126 8.87 -2.53 3.84
N TYR A 127 10.04 -2.85 3.28
CA TYR A 127 11.08 -3.61 3.98
C TYR A 127 11.64 -2.88 5.23
N GLU A 128 11.48 -1.56 5.34
CA GLU A 128 11.83 -0.71 6.48
C GLU A 128 10.62 -0.28 7.32
N HIS A 129 9.44 -0.86 7.05
CA HIS A 129 8.15 -0.52 7.68
C HIS A 129 7.57 0.84 7.29
N MET A 130 8.15 1.51 6.28
CA MET A 130 7.56 2.74 5.79
C MET A 130 6.25 2.47 5.06
N PRO A 131 5.22 3.33 5.23
CA PRO A 131 3.97 3.20 4.48
C PRO A 131 4.24 3.19 2.97
N VAL A 132 3.72 2.18 2.28
CA VAL A 132 3.96 2.01 0.85
C VAL A 132 3.10 2.96 0.05
N GLU A 133 3.75 3.77 -0.79
CA GLU A 133 3.08 4.71 -1.70
C GLU A 133 2.67 4.03 -3.01
N VAL A 134 1.45 4.36 -3.46
CA VAL A 134 0.88 3.93 -4.73
C VAL A 134 0.73 5.12 -5.65
N TYR A 135 1.36 5.06 -6.80
CA TYR A 135 1.23 6.08 -7.84
C TYR A 135 0.30 5.55 -8.93
N ASN A 136 -0.82 6.19 -9.14
CA ASN A 136 -1.71 5.85 -10.26
C ASN A 136 -1.31 6.58 -11.56
N SER A 137 -1.95 6.23 -12.67
CA SER A 137 -1.71 6.82 -13.99
C SER A 137 -1.92 8.34 -14.03
N ASN A 138 -2.72 8.89 -13.11
CA ASN A 138 -2.96 10.33 -12.97
C ASN A 138 -1.91 11.03 -12.08
N GLN A 139 -0.85 10.33 -11.67
CA GLN A 139 0.21 10.80 -10.78
C GLN A 139 -0.30 11.23 -9.39
N THR A 140 -1.50 10.82 -8.99
CA THR A 140 -1.95 10.99 -7.61
C THR A 140 -1.27 9.96 -6.74
N ASN A 141 -0.74 10.44 -5.61
CA ASN A 141 -0.03 9.63 -4.64
C ASN A 141 -0.99 9.25 -3.51
N SER A 142 -1.28 7.97 -3.38
CA SER A 142 -2.02 7.40 -2.24
C SER A 142 -1.16 6.40 -1.50
N LEU A 143 -1.59 5.98 -0.31
CA LEU A 143 -0.93 4.91 0.43
C LEU A 143 -1.65 3.58 0.19
N ALA A 144 -0.91 2.48 0.24
CA ALA A 144 -1.47 1.13 0.21
C ALA A 144 -2.13 0.82 1.57
N VAL A 145 -3.35 1.32 1.74
CA VAL A 145 -4.18 1.18 2.94
C VAL A 145 -5.56 0.69 2.52
N SER A 146 -6.12 -0.27 3.25
CA SER A 146 -7.46 -0.80 2.96
C SER A 146 -8.57 0.15 3.41
N GLU A 147 -9.76 -0.06 2.88
CA GLU A 147 -10.98 0.42 3.52
C GLU A 147 -11.09 -0.17 4.94
N LYS A 148 -11.81 0.52 5.80
CA LYS A 148 -12.07 0.09 7.17
C LYS A 148 -13.20 -0.93 7.19
N VAL A 149 -13.02 -1.99 7.95
CA VAL A 149 -14.00 -3.06 8.18
C VAL A 149 -14.45 -2.99 9.63
N SER A 150 -15.74 -2.80 9.84
CA SER A 150 -16.38 -2.80 11.17
C SER A 150 -16.90 -4.18 11.49
N ILE A 151 -16.62 -4.68 12.69
CA ILE A 151 -17.13 -5.97 13.17
C ILE A 151 -17.69 -5.83 14.59
N GLU A 152 -18.56 -6.76 14.95
CA GLU A 152 -19.05 -6.91 16.32
C GLU A 152 -18.83 -8.35 16.78
N ILE A 153 -18.24 -8.51 17.98
CA ILE A 153 -18.06 -9.80 18.64
C ILE A 153 -19.06 -9.89 19.78
N LEU A 154 -19.87 -10.98 19.82
CA LEU A 154 -20.90 -11.22 20.83
C LEU A 154 -20.36 -11.81 22.12
#